data_51a81595206663b43d7a31ccdf6f0ba5
#
_entry.id   51a81595206663b43d7a31ccdf6f0ba5
#
_cell.length_a   1.000
_cell.length_b   1.000
_cell.length_c   1.000
_cell.angle_alpha   90.00
_cell.angle_beta   90.00
_cell.angle_gamma   90.00
#
_symmetry.space_group_name_H-M   'P 1'
#
loop_
_entity.id
_entity.type
_entity.pdbx_description
1 polymer ?
#
loop_
_entity_poly.entity_id
_entity_poly.type
_entity_poly.pdbx_seq_one_letter_code
_entity_poly.pdbx_strand_id
1 'polypeptide(L)'
;MKALFGSRPELARVRREGFAHGLRAVAPLLIGTGIWGLVTGVAMVKVGLSTAQALGMTLLVFSGTVQLASLPLIAADAPLWVVMLTAAVVNLRFLIFSAGLHPFFRRYSVGRRWLLSYFMVDMSFAMFLSRFADAPHDERGTTEQVWFFLGMSAGSWVVWQTMSIIGIVLAAEVPAQWGLEFTAILALIAMTLPLIVGRPALIGAITAGVIAVIAAGVPLKLGLLVAVVAGIAAAMSTEIMLERHAAKTGGPT
;
A
#
# COMPACT_ATOMS: atom_id res chain seq x y z
N MET A 1 33.62 11.62 5.94
CA MET A 1 34.16 11.43 4.58
C MET A 1 34.85 10.06 4.38
N LYS A 2 35.44 9.41 5.40
CA LYS A 2 36.03 8.05 5.29
C LYS A 2 35.05 6.89 5.08
N ALA A 3 33.77 7.02 5.52
CA ALA A 3 32.76 5.96 5.38
C ALA A 3 32.16 5.81 3.96
N LEU A 4 32.50 6.71 3.03
CA LEU A 4 32.06 6.67 1.62
C LEU A 4 33.02 5.93 0.68
N PHE A 5 34.24 5.58 1.14
CA PHE A 5 35.32 4.98 0.33
C PHE A 5 35.97 3.78 1.06
N GLY A 6 35.14 2.95 1.70
CA GLY A 6 35.63 1.65 2.17
C GLY A 6 36.17 0.81 1.02
N SER A 7 37.10 -0.11 1.32
CA SER A 7 37.63 -1.07 0.34
C SER A 7 36.45 -1.85 -0.31
N ARG A 8 36.63 -2.34 -1.56
CA ARG A 8 35.58 -3.11 -2.23
C ARG A 8 34.98 -4.24 -1.36
N PRO A 9 35.78 -5.01 -0.59
CA PRO A 9 35.25 -6.04 0.31
C PRO A 9 34.44 -5.47 1.49
N GLU A 10 34.83 -4.32 2.06
CA GLU A 10 34.06 -3.66 3.12
C GLU A 10 32.70 -3.17 2.62
N LEU A 11 32.65 -2.56 1.44
CA LEU A 11 31.39 -2.13 0.84
C LEU A 11 30.46 -3.33 0.53
N ALA A 12 31.00 -4.45 0.10
CA ALA A 12 30.25 -5.66 -0.15
C ALA A 12 29.65 -6.22 1.17
N ARG A 13 30.42 -6.17 2.25
CA ARG A 13 29.96 -6.56 3.58
C ARG A 13 28.84 -5.66 4.07
N VAL A 14 28.99 -4.33 4.01
CA VAL A 14 27.97 -3.36 4.44
C VAL A 14 26.67 -3.55 3.64
N ARG A 15 26.76 -3.80 2.34
CA ARG A 15 25.59 -4.09 1.49
C ARG A 15 24.85 -5.35 1.95
N ARG A 16 25.59 -6.44 2.15
CA ARG A 16 25.01 -7.72 2.57
C ARG A 16 24.38 -7.63 3.96
N GLU A 17 25.07 -6.99 4.89
CA GLU A 17 24.57 -6.80 6.26
C GLU A 17 23.34 -5.90 6.28
N GLY A 18 23.38 -4.75 5.59
CA GLY A 18 22.23 -3.86 5.46
C GLY A 18 21.02 -4.56 4.86
N PHE A 19 21.19 -5.29 3.76
CA PHE A 19 20.11 -6.08 3.14
C PHE A 19 19.55 -7.14 4.09
N ALA A 20 20.41 -7.91 4.76
CA ALA A 20 19.98 -8.95 5.69
C ALA A 20 19.25 -8.35 6.91
N HIS A 21 19.70 -7.21 7.42
CA HIS A 21 19.00 -6.49 8.50
C HIS A 21 17.64 -5.99 8.06
N GLY A 22 17.51 -5.41 6.86
CA GLY A 22 16.22 -4.98 6.32
C GLY A 22 15.25 -6.15 6.14
N LEU A 23 15.72 -7.26 5.58
CA LEU A 23 14.90 -8.46 5.39
C LEU A 23 14.44 -9.06 6.73
N ARG A 24 15.32 -9.13 7.72
CA ARG A 24 14.96 -9.61 9.06
C ARG A 24 13.97 -8.68 9.77
N ALA A 25 14.12 -7.38 9.58
CA ALA A 25 13.22 -6.39 10.17
C ALA A 25 11.78 -6.54 9.65
N VAL A 26 11.60 -6.78 8.35
CA VAL A 26 10.29 -6.94 7.74
C VAL A 26 9.70 -8.34 7.91
N ALA A 27 10.52 -9.37 8.19
CA ALA A 27 10.12 -10.78 8.21
C ALA A 27 8.85 -11.07 9.04
N PRO A 28 8.65 -10.53 10.25
CA PRO A 28 7.43 -10.78 11.02
C PRO A 28 6.15 -10.30 10.31
N LEU A 29 6.27 -9.27 9.49
CA LEU A 29 5.15 -8.63 8.80
C LEU A 29 4.85 -9.29 7.46
N LEU A 30 5.76 -10.14 6.95
CA LEU A 30 5.59 -10.82 5.65
C LEU A 30 4.44 -11.83 5.66
N ILE A 31 4.07 -12.40 6.81
CA ILE A 31 2.92 -13.29 6.94
C ILE A 31 1.65 -12.53 6.56
N GLY A 32 1.41 -11.37 7.16
CA GLY A 32 0.27 -10.52 6.84
C GLY A 32 0.29 -10.05 5.37
N THR A 33 1.46 -9.63 4.88
CA THR A 33 1.65 -9.26 3.47
C THR A 33 1.31 -10.41 2.53
N GLY A 34 1.70 -11.63 2.87
CA GLY A 34 1.42 -12.82 2.07
C GLY A 34 -0.07 -13.15 2.02
N ILE A 35 -0.75 -13.16 3.17
CA ILE A 35 -2.20 -13.38 3.23
C ILE A 35 -2.92 -12.31 2.40
N TRP A 36 -2.50 -11.06 2.55
CA TRP A 36 -3.08 -9.96 1.79
C TRP A 36 -2.87 -10.11 0.28
N GLY A 37 -1.66 -10.45 -0.16
CA GLY A 37 -1.36 -10.73 -1.56
C GLY A 37 -2.22 -11.86 -2.12
N LEU A 38 -2.34 -13.00 -1.39
CA LEU A 38 -3.15 -14.15 -1.78
C LEU A 38 -4.60 -13.76 -2.04
N VAL A 39 -5.22 -13.09 -1.06
CA VAL A 39 -6.62 -12.68 -1.14
C VAL A 39 -6.84 -11.67 -2.26
N THR A 40 -5.91 -10.74 -2.45
CA THR A 40 -5.98 -9.77 -3.55
C THR A 40 -5.91 -10.46 -4.91
N GLY A 41 -5.03 -11.47 -5.07
CA GLY A 41 -4.94 -12.28 -6.28
C GLY A 41 -6.24 -13.02 -6.59
N VAL A 42 -6.84 -13.65 -5.57
CA VAL A 42 -8.17 -14.29 -5.70
C VAL A 42 -9.23 -13.26 -6.10
N ALA A 43 -9.27 -12.11 -5.44
CA ALA A 43 -10.25 -11.06 -5.70
C ALA A 43 -10.17 -10.54 -7.15
N MET A 44 -8.97 -10.35 -7.70
CA MET A 44 -8.77 -9.91 -9.09
C MET A 44 -9.49 -10.81 -10.09
N VAL A 45 -9.31 -12.13 -9.97
CA VAL A 45 -9.94 -13.09 -10.89
C VAL A 45 -11.46 -13.15 -10.67
N LYS A 46 -11.91 -13.07 -9.41
CA LYS A 46 -13.35 -13.14 -9.07
C LYS A 46 -14.16 -11.90 -9.49
N VAL A 47 -13.53 -10.75 -9.63
CA VAL A 47 -14.18 -9.56 -10.22
C VAL A 47 -14.18 -9.55 -11.76
N GLY A 48 -13.67 -10.61 -12.40
CA GLY A 48 -13.74 -10.78 -13.84
C GLY A 48 -12.47 -10.41 -14.61
N LEU A 49 -11.36 -10.10 -13.94
CA LEU A 49 -10.10 -9.96 -14.66
C LEU A 49 -9.63 -11.32 -15.20
N SER A 50 -9.17 -11.33 -16.44
CA SER A 50 -8.46 -12.50 -16.98
C SER A 50 -7.16 -12.72 -16.20
N THR A 51 -6.65 -13.96 -16.21
CA THR A 51 -5.37 -14.30 -15.57
C THR A 51 -4.24 -13.37 -16.03
N ALA A 52 -4.17 -13.05 -17.33
CA ALA A 52 -3.16 -12.14 -17.87
C ALA A 52 -3.30 -10.72 -17.33
N GLN A 53 -4.53 -10.20 -17.19
CA GLN A 53 -4.80 -8.88 -16.62
C GLN A 53 -4.44 -8.84 -15.14
N ALA A 54 -4.80 -9.87 -14.37
CA ALA A 54 -4.48 -9.99 -12.97
C ALA A 54 -2.97 -10.07 -12.73
N LEU A 55 -2.24 -10.87 -13.52
CA LEU A 55 -0.78 -10.92 -13.50
C LEU A 55 -0.15 -9.58 -13.88
N GLY A 56 -0.63 -8.92 -14.91
CA GLY A 56 -0.19 -7.58 -15.28
C GLY A 56 -0.41 -6.58 -14.15
N MET A 57 -1.57 -6.62 -13.51
CA MET A 57 -1.91 -5.73 -12.42
C MET A 57 -1.00 -5.94 -11.19
N THR A 58 -0.76 -7.19 -10.78
CA THR A 58 0.10 -7.44 -9.61
C THR A 58 1.56 -7.07 -9.87
N LEU A 59 2.08 -7.28 -11.08
CA LEU A 59 3.47 -7.00 -11.43
C LEU A 59 3.73 -5.51 -11.66
N LEU A 60 2.80 -4.79 -12.30
CA LEU A 60 3.00 -3.38 -12.66
C LEU A 60 2.54 -2.42 -11.58
N VAL A 61 1.52 -2.79 -10.81
CA VAL A 61 0.94 -1.94 -9.76
C VAL A 61 1.26 -2.54 -8.39
N PHE A 62 2.49 -2.33 -7.91
CA PHE A 62 2.89 -2.82 -6.59
C PHE A 62 2.33 -1.91 -5.48
N SER A 63 1.00 -1.90 -5.36
CA SER A 63 0.25 -1.17 -4.33
C SER A 63 -1.06 -1.90 -4.02
N GLY A 64 -1.08 -2.70 -2.96
CA GLY A 64 -2.24 -3.50 -2.58
C GLY A 64 -3.50 -2.67 -2.37
N THR A 65 -3.37 -1.49 -1.77
CA THR A 65 -4.50 -0.57 -1.57
C THR A 65 -5.08 -0.04 -2.88
N VAL A 66 -4.23 0.27 -3.88
CA VAL A 66 -4.69 0.69 -5.21
C VAL A 66 -5.35 -0.47 -5.95
N GLN A 67 -4.74 -1.65 -5.90
CA GLN A 67 -5.33 -2.84 -6.49
C GLN A 67 -6.74 -3.06 -5.94
N LEU A 68 -6.90 -3.11 -4.62
CA LEU A 68 -8.21 -3.33 -3.99
C LEU A 68 -9.20 -2.19 -4.22
N ALA A 69 -8.77 -0.93 -4.19
CA ALA A 69 -9.65 0.20 -4.47
C ALA A 69 -10.13 0.21 -5.92
N SER A 70 -9.35 -0.35 -6.84
CA SER A 70 -9.70 -0.45 -8.26
C SER A 70 -10.67 -1.59 -8.56
N LEU A 71 -10.64 -2.70 -7.82
CA LEU A 71 -11.44 -3.89 -8.11
C LEU A 71 -12.95 -3.62 -8.16
N PRO A 72 -13.58 -2.94 -7.19
CA PRO A 72 -15.02 -2.65 -7.26
C PRO A 72 -15.38 -1.73 -8.42
N LEU A 73 -14.49 -0.84 -8.84
CA LEU A 73 -14.69 0.02 -10.01
C LEU A 73 -14.63 -0.81 -11.31
N ILE A 74 -13.70 -1.73 -11.40
CA ILE A 74 -13.56 -2.65 -12.53
C ILE A 74 -14.77 -3.58 -12.60
N ALA A 75 -15.19 -4.17 -11.49
CA ALA A 75 -16.39 -5.01 -11.40
C ALA A 75 -17.67 -4.28 -11.79
N ALA A 76 -17.69 -2.97 -11.61
CA ALA A 76 -18.79 -2.09 -11.95
C ALA A 76 -18.71 -1.50 -13.37
N ASP A 77 -17.80 -1.97 -14.22
CA ASP A 77 -17.52 -1.45 -15.56
C ASP A 77 -17.32 0.07 -15.58
N ALA A 78 -16.69 0.63 -14.53
CA ALA A 78 -16.42 2.04 -14.45
C ALA A 78 -15.46 2.47 -15.56
N PRO A 79 -15.62 3.68 -16.14
CA PRO A 79 -14.69 4.20 -17.12
C PRO A 79 -13.25 4.19 -16.63
N LEU A 80 -12.30 3.87 -17.50
CA LEU A 80 -10.88 3.74 -17.14
C LEU A 80 -10.31 4.99 -16.44
N TRP A 81 -10.75 6.18 -16.85
CA TRP A 81 -10.30 7.42 -16.22
C TRP A 81 -10.71 7.53 -14.73
N VAL A 82 -11.86 6.95 -14.33
CA VAL A 82 -12.29 6.90 -12.92
C VAL A 82 -11.37 5.97 -12.13
N VAL A 83 -11.03 4.80 -12.69
CA VAL A 83 -10.08 3.86 -12.07
C VAL A 83 -8.71 4.52 -11.90
N MET A 84 -8.22 5.20 -12.95
CA MET A 84 -6.92 5.90 -12.92
C MET A 84 -6.93 7.06 -11.92
N LEU A 85 -7.99 7.83 -11.86
CA LEU A 85 -8.13 8.93 -10.90
C LEU A 85 -8.14 8.40 -9.45
N THR A 86 -8.89 7.34 -9.19
CA THR A 86 -8.91 6.68 -7.88
C THR A 86 -7.52 6.17 -7.50
N ALA A 87 -6.83 5.51 -8.42
CA ALA A 87 -5.47 5.05 -8.21
C ALA A 87 -4.52 6.21 -7.90
N ALA A 88 -4.63 7.33 -8.61
CA ALA A 88 -3.83 8.53 -8.37
C ALA A 88 -4.11 9.12 -6.98
N VAL A 89 -5.38 9.28 -6.60
CA VAL A 89 -5.78 9.82 -5.29
C VAL A 89 -5.28 8.95 -4.16
N VAL A 90 -5.47 7.63 -4.23
CA VAL A 90 -4.99 6.68 -3.21
C VAL A 90 -3.47 6.73 -3.07
N ASN A 91 -2.76 6.96 -4.16
CA ASN A 91 -1.30 7.03 -4.19
C ASN A 91 -0.73 8.42 -3.82
N LEU A 92 -1.54 9.45 -3.55
CA LEU A 92 -1.04 10.77 -3.10
C LEU A 92 -0.16 10.67 -1.85
N ARG A 93 -0.40 9.70 -0.98
CA ARG A 93 0.46 9.40 0.18
C ARG A 93 1.93 9.16 -0.20
N PHE A 94 2.20 8.59 -1.39
CA PHE A 94 3.58 8.37 -1.84
C PHE A 94 4.33 9.67 -2.14
N LEU A 95 3.63 10.80 -2.36
CA LEU A 95 4.27 12.11 -2.41
C LEU A 95 4.88 12.48 -1.05
N ILE A 96 4.13 12.25 0.03
CA ILE A 96 4.59 12.49 1.40
C ILE A 96 5.76 11.56 1.72
N PHE A 97 5.65 10.28 1.38
CA PHE A 97 6.72 9.30 1.57
C PHE A 97 7.98 9.67 0.79
N SER A 98 7.81 10.12 -0.45
CA SER A 98 8.91 10.58 -1.30
C SER A 98 9.61 11.79 -0.71
N ALA A 99 8.86 12.75 -0.17
CA ALA A 99 9.42 13.92 0.51
C ALA A 99 10.21 13.51 1.77
N GLY A 100 9.65 12.62 2.60
CA GLY A 100 10.32 12.11 3.82
C GLY A 100 11.61 11.32 3.53
N LEU A 101 11.62 10.54 2.45
CA LEU A 101 12.79 9.75 2.05
C LEU A 101 13.80 10.53 1.19
N HIS A 102 13.42 11.68 0.64
CA HIS A 102 14.28 12.48 -0.23
C HIS A 102 15.67 12.76 0.36
N PRO A 103 15.84 13.15 1.64
CA PRO A 103 17.15 13.42 2.23
C PRO A 103 18.11 12.22 2.17
N PHE A 104 17.58 10.98 2.21
CA PHE A 104 18.33 9.74 2.21
C PHE A 104 18.71 9.26 0.80
N PHE A 105 17.87 9.59 -0.21
CA PHE A 105 18.04 9.07 -1.57
C PHE A 105 18.47 10.12 -2.60
N ARG A 106 18.56 11.41 -2.24
CA ARG A 106 18.90 12.52 -3.16
C ARG A 106 20.27 12.36 -3.86
N ARG A 107 21.21 11.61 -3.26
CA ARG A 107 22.55 11.36 -3.81
C ARG A 107 22.56 10.35 -4.95
N TYR A 108 21.47 9.63 -5.16
CA TYR A 108 21.38 8.62 -6.21
C TYR A 108 20.86 9.23 -7.51
N SER A 109 21.26 8.63 -8.65
CA SER A 109 20.78 9.04 -9.96
C SER A 109 19.26 8.92 -10.07
N VAL A 110 18.65 9.72 -10.96
CA VAL A 110 17.20 9.75 -11.16
C VAL A 110 16.65 8.34 -11.44
N GLY A 111 17.28 7.57 -12.34
CA GLY A 111 16.84 6.20 -12.65
C GLY A 111 16.84 5.26 -11.44
N ARG A 112 17.86 5.36 -10.57
CA ARG A 112 17.88 4.58 -9.31
C ARG A 112 16.79 5.01 -8.35
N ARG A 113 16.49 6.30 -8.27
CA ARG A 113 15.38 6.81 -7.44
C ARG A 113 14.04 6.31 -7.94
N TRP A 114 13.80 6.27 -9.24
CA TRP A 114 12.61 5.65 -9.83
C TRP A 114 12.46 4.18 -9.45
N LEU A 115 13.55 3.42 -9.57
CA LEU A 115 13.54 2.00 -9.18
C LEU A 115 13.24 1.82 -7.68
N LEU A 116 13.87 2.61 -6.82
CA LEU A 116 13.61 2.57 -5.38
C LEU A 116 12.16 2.96 -5.04
N SER A 117 11.60 3.93 -5.76
CA SER A 117 10.22 4.36 -5.59
C SER A 117 9.21 3.27 -5.97
N TYR A 118 9.49 2.46 -6.99
CA TYR A 118 8.63 1.32 -7.35
C TYR A 118 8.53 0.30 -6.20
N PHE A 119 9.62 0.07 -5.49
CA PHE A 119 9.64 -0.87 -4.35
C PHE A 119 9.17 -0.27 -3.03
N MET A 120 8.78 1.00 -3.02
CA MET A 120 8.34 1.68 -1.80
C MET A 120 6.91 1.25 -1.44
N VAL A 121 6.73 0.80 -0.20
CA VAL A 121 5.42 0.51 0.41
C VAL A 121 5.33 1.18 1.77
N ASP A 122 4.10 1.36 2.28
CA ASP A 122 3.82 2.03 3.56
C ASP A 122 4.70 1.51 4.70
N MET A 123 4.81 0.19 4.78
CA MET A 123 5.56 -0.51 5.81
C MET A 123 7.05 -0.22 5.74
N SER A 124 7.64 -0.27 4.53
CA SER A 124 9.07 0.02 4.37
C SER A 124 9.38 1.48 4.65
N PHE A 125 8.47 2.41 4.34
CA PHE A 125 8.59 3.82 4.71
C PHE A 125 8.60 4.00 6.24
N ALA A 126 7.59 3.47 6.92
CA ALA A 126 7.45 3.62 8.37
C ALA A 126 8.65 3.01 9.12
N MET A 127 9.05 1.79 8.77
CA MET A 127 10.18 1.11 9.41
C MET A 127 11.52 1.78 9.10
N PHE A 128 11.68 2.31 7.89
CA PHE A 128 12.88 3.05 7.53
C PHE A 128 13.03 4.31 8.37
N LEU A 129 11.96 5.12 8.47
CA LEU A 129 11.99 6.33 9.27
C LEU A 129 12.11 6.04 10.75
N SER A 130 11.44 5.01 11.30
CA SER A 130 11.58 4.66 12.71
C SER A 130 13.03 4.33 13.11
N ARG A 131 13.87 3.90 12.14
CA ARG A 131 15.27 3.57 12.38
C ARG A 131 16.23 4.73 12.11
N PHE A 132 15.94 5.56 11.10
CA PHE A 132 16.93 6.51 10.55
C PHE A 132 16.45 7.97 10.56
N ALA A 133 15.26 8.30 11.08
CA ALA A 133 14.77 9.68 11.07
C ALA A 133 15.72 10.65 11.78
N ASP A 134 16.28 10.21 12.91
CA ASP A 134 17.16 11.00 13.76
C ASP A 134 18.62 11.01 13.27
N ALA A 135 18.93 10.35 12.15
CA ALA A 135 20.28 10.36 11.61
C ALA A 135 20.71 11.78 11.23
N PRO A 136 21.93 12.21 11.61
CA PRO A 136 22.48 13.50 11.24
C PRO A 136 22.49 13.70 9.70
N HIS A 137 22.41 14.95 9.25
CA HIS A 137 22.27 15.27 7.83
C HIS A 137 23.45 14.76 6.97
N ASP A 138 24.65 14.73 7.52
CA ASP A 138 25.87 14.23 6.91
C ASP A 138 25.92 12.70 6.83
N GLU A 139 25.21 12.01 7.71
CA GLU A 139 25.09 10.55 7.74
C GLU A 139 23.91 10.01 6.93
N ARG A 140 23.15 10.87 6.24
CA ARG A 140 22.05 10.45 5.39
C ARG A 140 22.53 10.05 3.99
N GLY A 141 21.93 8.97 3.45
CA GLY A 141 22.24 8.44 2.13
C GLY A 141 23.44 7.47 2.12
N THR A 142 23.67 6.78 3.23
CA THR A 142 24.71 5.76 3.35
C THR A 142 24.35 4.49 2.59
N THR A 143 25.36 3.70 2.27
CA THR A 143 25.17 2.38 1.63
C THR A 143 24.33 1.46 2.50
N GLU A 144 24.50 1.47 3.82
CA GLU A 144 23.70 0.67 4.75
C GLU A 144 22.22 1.01 4.64
N GLN A 145 21.87 2.29 4.68
CA GLN A 145 20.47 2.75 4.63
C GLN A 145 19.76 2.27 3.38
N VAL A 146 20.40 2.41 2.21
CA VAL A 146 19.80 1.96 0.95
C VAL A 146 19.64 0.45 0.89
N TRP A 147 20.63 -0.30 1.35
CA TRP A 147 20.53 -1.76 1.35
C TRP A 147 19.57 -2.29 2.40
N PHE A 148 19.42 -1.60 3.54
CA PHE A 148 18.36 -1.87 4.50
C PHE A 148 16.98 -1.67 3.89
N PHE A 149 16.75 -0.54 3.20
CA PHE A 149 15.53 -0.29 2.48
C PHE A 149 15.24 -1.37 1.42
N LEU A 150 16.26 -1.71 0.61
CA LEU A 150 16.14 -2.75 -0.41
C LEU A 150 15.84 -4.13 0.19
N GLY A 151 16.42 -4.47 1.33
CA GLY A 151 16.14 -5.74 2.01
C GLY A 151 14.68 -5.87 2.45
N MET A 152 14.12 -4.83 3.06
CA MET A 152 12.70 -4.79 3.42
C MET A 152 11.80 -4.86 2.20
N SER A 153 12.09 -4.02 1.21
CA SER A 153 11.26 -3.88 0.02
C SER A 153 11.28 -5.12 -0.86
N ALA A 154 12.45 -5.74 -1.05
CA ALA A 154 12.58 -6.99 -1.81
C ALA A 154 11.85 -8.15 -1.12
N GLY A 155 11.96 -8.27 0.20
CA GLY A 155 11.22 -9.27 0.96
C GLY A 155 9.71 -9.12 0.79
N SER A 156 9.21 -7.89 0.95
CA SER A 156 7.79 -7.58 0.76
C SER A 156 7.33 -7.85 -0.68
N TRP A 157 8.13 -7.45 -1.68
CA TRP A 157 7.81 -7.65 -3.09
C TRP A 157 7.74 -9.13 -3.45
N VAL A 158 8.73 -9.92 -3.06
CA VAL A 158 8.77 -11.36 -3.35
C VAL A 158 7.57 -12.08 -2.74
N VAL A 159 7.28 -11.82 -1.47
CA VAL A 159 6.14 -12.46 -0.79
C VAL A 159 4.82 -12.02 -1.42
N TRP A 160 4.64 -10.72 -1.68
CA TRP A 160 3.44 -10.20 -2.34
C TRP A 160 3.22 -10.85 -3.70
N GLN A 161 4.22 -10.83 -4.58
CA GLN A 161 4.09 -11.39 -5.93
C GLN A 161 3.81 -12.89 -5.90
N THR A 162 4.58 -13.63 -5.10
CA THR A 162 4.39 -15.08 -4.98
C THR A 162 2.99 -15.43 -4.50
N MET A 163 2.52 -14.80 -3.44
CA MET A 163 1.21 -15.11 -2.86
C MET A 163 0.06 -14.59 -3.72
N SER A 164 0.22 -13.44 -4.38
CA SER A 164 -0.77 -12.91 -5.33
C SER A 164 -0.90 -13.82 -6.54
N ILE A 165 0.22 -14.31 -7.10
CA ILE A 165 0.21 -15.26 -8.22
C ILE A 165 -0.44 -16.58 -7.81
N ILE A 166 -0.14 -17.10 -6.63
CA ILE A 166 -0.80 -18.29 -6.09
C ILE A 166 -2.31 -18.05 -5.99
N GLY A 167 -2.74 -16.88 -5.48
CA GLY A 167 -4.14 -16.50 -5.40
C GLY A 167 -4.83 -16.46 -6.76
N ILE A 168 -4.18 -15.86 -7.77
CA ILE A 168 -4.67 -15.78 -9.15
C ILE A 168 -4.86 -17.20 -9.75
N VAL A 169 -3.86 -18.06 -9.61
CA VAL A 169 -3.90 -19.44 -10.13
C VAL A 169 -4.98 -20.26 -9.44
N LEU A 170 -5.03 -20.23 -8.11
CA LEU A 170 -6.06 -20.94 -7.35
C LEU A 170 -7.46 -20.48 -7.72
N ALA A 171 -7.66 -19.16 -7.89
CA ALA A 171 -8.98 -18.63 -8.25
C ALA A 171 -9.42 -19.00 -9.68
N ALA A 172 -8.47 -19.17 -10.61
CA ALA A 172 -8.74 -19.59 -11.97
C ALA A 172 -9.17 -21.05 -12.08
N GLU A 173 -8.62 -21.93 -11.21
CA GLU A 173 -8.91 -23.37 -11.19
C GLU A 173 -10.19 -23.71 -10.42
N VAL A 174 -10.67 -22.85 -9.52
CA VAL A 174 -11.84 -23.13 -8.67
C VAL A 174 -13.13 -22.81 -9.43
N PRO A 175 -14.05 -23.80 -9.62
CA PRO A 175 -15.30 -23.59 -10.34
C PRO A 175 -16.19 -22.49 -9.69
N ALA A 176 -16.82 -21.65 -10.53
CA ALA A 176 -17.70 -20.58 -10.07
C ALA A 176 -18.92 -21.09 -9.23
N GLN A 177 -19.32 -22.34 -9.46
CA GLN A 177 -20.45 -23.00 -8.79
C GLN A 177 -20.27 -23.17 -7.28
N TRP A 178 -19.05 -23.02 -6.76
CA TRP A 178 -18.76 -23.18 -5.34
C TRP A 178 -19.11 -21.93 -4.50
N GLY A 179 -19.92 -21.03 -5.04
CA GLY A 179 -20.40 -19.84 -4.32
C GLY A 179 -19.29 -18.82 -4.05
N LEU A 180 -18.18 -18.89 -4.79
CA LEU A 180 -17.00 -18.04 -4.63
C LEU A 180 -17.24 -16.59 -5.06
N GLU A 181 -18.40 -16.29 -5.69
CA GLU A 181 -18.81 -14.91 -5.98
C GLU A 181 -18.90 -14.07 -4.71
N PHE A 182 -19.40 -14.66 -3.62
CA PHE A 182 -19.38 -14.03 -2.30
C PHE A 182 -18.00 -13.96 -1.67
N THR A 183 -17.06 -14.81 -2.08
CA THR A 183 -15.71 -14.86 -1.49
C THR A 183 -14.94 -13.57 -1.79
N ALA A 184 -15.10 -12.98 -2.98
CA ALA A 184 -14.46 -11.71 -3.32
C ALA A 184 -15.00 -10.57 -2.44
N ILE A 185 -16.33 -10.53 -2.23
CA ILE A 185 -16.97 -9.52 -1.37
C ILE A 185 -16.55 -9.71 0.08
N LEU A 186 -16.59 -10.96 0.58
CA LEU A 186 -16.16 -11.28 1.94
C LEU A 186 -14.68 -11.00 2.14
N ALA A 187 -13.84 -11.28 1.15
CA ALA A 187 -12.42 -10.95 1.18
C ALA A 187 -12.19 -9.44 1.26
N LEU A 188 -12.89 -8.65 0.45
CA LEU A 188 -12.82 -7.18 0.52
C LEU A 188 -13.28 -6.65 1.88
N ILE A 189 -14.36 -7.19 2.43
CA ILE A 189 -14.84 -6.83 3.77
C ILE A 189 -13.82 -7.22 4.83
N ALA A 190 -13.32 -8.46 4.81
CA ALA A 190 -12.35 -8.96 5.77
C ALA A 190 -11.04 -8.16 5.75
N MET A 191 -10.66 -7.63 4.59
CA MET A 191 -9.48 -6.78 4.45
C MET A 191 -9.74 -5.33 4.86
N THR A 192 -10.96 -4.85 4.67
CA THR A 192 -11.34 -3.48 5.04
C THR A 192 -11.48 -3.33 6.56
N LEU A 193 -12.05 -4.33 7.23
CA LEU A 193 -12.29 -4.29 8.68
C LEU A 193 -11.04 -3.98 9.52
N PRO A 194 -9.87 -4.63 9.31
CA PRO A 194 -8.65 -4.31 10.06
C PRO A 194 -8.07 -2.91 9.78
N LEU A 195 -8.44 -2.30 8.64
CA LEU A 195 -8.01 -0.95 8.27
C LEU A 195 -8.84 0.13 8.97
N ILE A 196 -10.02 -0.23 9.49
CA ILE A 196 -10.89 0.68 10.25
C ILE A 196 -10.36 0.78 11.67
N VAL A 197 -9.32 1.60 11.87
CA VAL A 197 -8.74 1.85 13.18
C VAL A 197 -9.22 3.20 13.71
N GLY A 198 -9.91 3.19 14.84
CA GLY A 198 -10.40 4.39 15.51
C GLY A 198 -11.73 4.93 14.97
N ARG A 199 -12.28 5.90 15.70
CA ARG A 199 -13.59 6.52 15.39
C ARG A 199 -13.61 7.26 14.05
N PRO A 200 -12.59 8.03 13.63
CA PRO A 200 -12.61 8.72 12.35
C PRO A 200 -12.73 7.76 11.16
N ALA A 201 -11.94 6.68 11.14
CA ALA A 201 -11.98 5.69 10.07
C ALA A 201 -13.34 4.97 10.01
N LEU A 202 -13.93 4.64 11.16
CA LEU A 202 -15.25 4.02 11.24
C LEU A 202 -16.34 4.93 10.67
N ILE A 203 -16.37 6.21 11.07
CA ILE A 203 -17.33 7.19 10.58
C ILE A 203 -17.16 7.40 9.07
N GLY A 204 -15.90 7.51 8.59
CA GLY A 204 -15.60 7.61 7.17
C GLY A 204 -16.11 6.40 6.38
N ALA A 205 -15.86 5.18 6.87
CA ALA A 205 -16.31 3.94 6.23
C ALA A 205 -17.85 3.83 6.17
N ILE A 206 -18.53 4.13 7.27
CA ILE A 206 -20.01 4.14 7.33
C ILE A 206 -20.56 5.18 6.35
N THR A 207 -20.03 6.41 6.37
CA THR A 207 -20.47 7.49 5.48
C THR A 207 -20.29 7.10 4.01
N ALA A 208 -19.12 6.58 3.65
CA ALA A 208 -18.84 6.10 2.30
C ALA A 208 -19.80 4.99 1.89
N GLY A 209 -20.03 4.00 2.76
CA GLY A 209 -20.96 2.89 2.51
C GLY A 209 -22.39 3.35 2.29
N VAL A 210 -22.91 4.22 3.15
CA VAL A 210 -24.28 4.77 3.04
C VAL A 210 -24.44 5.56 1.73
N ILE A 211 -23.48 6.44 1.43
CA ILE A 211 -23.54 7.25 0.20
C ILE A 211 -23.41 6.37 -1.04
N ALA A 212 -22.54 5.34 -1.02
CA ALA A 212 -22.41 4.40 -2.12
C ALA A 212 -23.72 3.68 -2.44
N VAL A 213 -24.47 3.27 -1.40
CA VAL A 213 -25.78 2.63 -1.56
C VAL A 213 -26.83 3.63 -2.11
N ILE A 214 -26.89 4.83 -1.55
CA ILE A 214 -27.85 5.87 -1.99
C ILE A 214 -27.54 6.30 -3.44
N ALA A 215 -26.28 6.45 -3.77
CA ALA A 215 -25.82 6.89 -5.08
C ALA A 215 -25.62 5.73 -6.10
N ALA A 216 -26.07 4.52 -5.78
CA ALA A 216 -25.91 3.36 -6.66
C ALA A 216 -26.57 3.53 -8.03
N GLY A 217 -27.64 4.35 -8.12
CA GLY A 217 -28.36 4.66 -9.36
C GLY A 217 -27.75 5.78 -10.21
N VAL A 218 -26.69 6.46 -9.75
CA VAL A 218 -26.07 7.56 -10.49
C VAL A 218 -25.31 7.03 -11.70
N PRO A 219 -25.56 7.57 -12.92
CA PRO A 219 -24.87 7.13 -14.12
C PRO A 219 -23.36 7.36 -14.05
N LEU A 220 -22.58 6.64 -14.86
CA LEU A 220 -21.12 6.68 -14.93
C LEU A 220 -20.41 6.26 -13.62
N LYS A 221 -21.14 5.62 -12.68
CA LYS A 221 -20.60 5.19 -11.38
C LYS A 221 -20.00 6.35 -10.54
N LEU A 222 -20.38 7.59 -10.86
CA LEU A 222 -19.95 8.78 -10.12
C LEU A 222 -20.38 8.73 -8.65
N GLY A 223 -21.42 7.97 -8.33
CA GLY A 223 -21.86 7.70 -6.95
C GLY A 223 -20.75 7.12 -6.08
N LEU A 224 -19.91 6.24 -6.62
CA LEU A 224 -18.74 5.69 -5.91
C LEU A 224 -17.68 6.77 -5.63
N LEU A 225 -17.40 7.63 -6.60
CA LEU A 225 -16.46 8.75 -6.40
C LEU A 225 -16.95 9.71 -5.31
N VAL A 226 -18.25 10.06 -5.36
CA VAL A 226 -18.89 10.90 -4.33
C VAL A 226 -18.83 10.23 -2.97
N ALA A 227 -19.09 8.92 -2.89
CA ALA A 227 -19.02 8.15 -1.65
C ALA A 227 -17.61 8.18 -1.04
N VAL A 228 -16.57 7.99 -1.86
CA VAL A 228 -15.16 8.04 -1.41
C VAL A 228 -14.82 9.43 -0.89
N VAL A 229 -15.13 10.47 -1.64
CA VAL A 229 -14.84 11.86 -1.24
C VAL A 229 -15.57 12.23 0.04
N ALA A 230 -16.84 11.88 0.15
CA ALA A 230 -17.63 12.14 1.34
C ALA A 230 -17.13 11.34 2.57
N GLY A 231 -16.73 10.08 2.37
CA GLY A 231 -16.13 9.28 3.43
C GLY A 231 -14.83 9.87 3.95
N ILE A 232 -13.95 10.32 3.06
CA ILE A 232 -12.69 10.99 3.44
C ILE A 232 -13.01 12.30 4.20
N ALA A 233 -13.92 13.11 3.69
CA ALA A 233 -14.30 14.36 4.34
C ALA A 233 -14.90 14.13 5.74
N ALA A 234 -15.71 13.10 5.92
CA ALA A 234 -16.28 12.72 7.21
C ALA A 234 -15.20 12.23 8.19
N ALA A 235 -14.26 11.40 7.72
CA ALA A 235 -13.13 10.94 8.53
C ALA A 235 -12.25 12.11 9.01
N MET A 236 -11.83 12.98 8.09
CA MET A 236 -11.01 14.16 8.39
C MET A 236 -11.73 15.13 9.34
N SER A 237 -13.02 15.38 9.12
CA SER A 237 -13.80 16.27 9.99
C SER A 237 -13.89 15.72 11.41
N THR A 238 -14.05 14.41 11.54
CA THR A 238 -14.11 13.73 12.84
C THR A 238 -12.76 13.80 13.55
N GLU A 239 -11.67 13.59 12.84
CA GLU A 239 -10.31 13.68 13.39
C GLU A 239 -10.02 15.09 13.92
N ILE A 240 -10.28 16.13 13.12
CA ILE A 240 -10.14 17.53 13.53
C ILE A 240 -11.00 17.87 14.76
N MET A 241 -12.23 17.35 14.82
CA MET A 241 -13.10 17.56 15.99
C MET A 241 -12.54 16.90 17.26
N LEU A 242 -12.02 15.69 17.15
CA LEU A 242 -11.42 14.96 18.27
C LEU A 242 -10.15 15.67 18.78
N GLU A 243 -9.28 16.10 17.86
CA GLU A 243 -8.07 16.87 18.22
C GLU A 243 -8.40 18.18 18.92
N ARG A 244 -9.37 18.94 18.40
CA ARG A 244 -9.84 20.17 19.04
C ARG A 244 -10.45 19.92 20.43
N HIS A 245 -11.12 18.80 20.62
CA HIS A 245 -11.70 18.43 21.91
C HIS A 245 -10.60 18.06 22.91
N ALA A 246 -9.63 17.26 22.49
CA ALA A 246 -8.45 16.90 23.29
C ALA A 246 -7.63 18.14 23.70
N ALA A 247 -7.41 19.08 22.78
CA ALA A 247 -6.73 20.34 23.07
C ALA A 247 -7.47 21.23 24.09
N LYS A 248 -8.80 21.16 24.12
CA LYS A 248 -9.60 21.92 25.12
C LYS A 248 -9.69 21.26 26.49
N THR A 249 -9.57 19.94 26.56
CA THR A 249 -9.71 19.16 27.80
C THR A 249 -8.39 18.84 28.50
N GLY A 250 -7.23 19.24 27.92
CA GLY A 250 -5.91 19.00 28.49
C GLY A 250 -5.50 17.53 28.56
N GLY A 251 -6.14 16.66 27.78
CA GLY A 251 -5.80 15.24 27.70
C GLY A 251 -4.50 15.00 26.93
N PRO A 252 -3.74 13.93 27.25
CA PRO A 252 -2.53 13.58 26.51
C PRO A 252 -2.89 13.21 25.06
N THR A 253 -2.08 13.72 24.14
CA THR A 253 -2.09 13.37 22.69
C THR A 253 -1.58 11.97 22.45
#